data_21a917696e558b4b0d441c74668223fb
#
_entry.id   21a917696e558b4b0d441c74668223fb
#
_cell.length_a   1.000
_cell.length_b   1.000
_cell.length_c   1.000
_cell.angle_alpha   90.00
_cell.angle_beta   90.00
_cell.angle_gamma   90.00
#
_symmetry.space_group_name_H-M   'P 1'
#
loop_
_entity.id
_entity.type
_entity.pdbx_description
1 polymer ?
#
loop_
_entity_poly.entity_id
_entity_poly.type
_entity_poly.pdbx_seq_one_letter_code
_entity_poly.pdbx_strand_id
1 'polypeptide(L)'
;MFCHEKEVPVTPAPAPAPPPKAAPPPPPPPPPAAPEVGSKIASLEGAHFAFNSAVLMDAGKVRLDEGAKIMMEHGALTVEVAGHTDAVGSDAYNQKLSERRAKSVATYLESKGVDPAHLAPVIGYGKSKPIATNDTAEGRAQNRRVELIVRDN
;
A
#
# COMPACT_ATOMS: atom_id res chain seq x y z
N MET A 1 21.82 15.79 -80.93
CA MET A 1 21.52 15.43 -80.44
C MET A 1 21.35 15.61 -79.50
N PHE A 2 20.77 15.59 -78.80
CA PHE A 2 20.44 15.80 -77.90
C PHE A 2 20.08 15.20 -77.16
N CYS A 3 20.25 15.05 -76.54
CA CYS A 3 19.81 14.35 -75.74
C CYS A 3 19.29 14.95 -74.75
N HIS A 4 18.42 14.96 -74.57
CA HIS A 4 17.90 15.43 -73.65
C HIS A 4 17.70 14.62 -72.79
N GLU A 5 18.08 14.83 -71.94
CA GLU A 5 17.86 14.39 -70.88
C GLU A 5 16.69 14.61 -70.50
N LYS A 6 16.01 13.83 -70.41
CA LYS A 6 14.89 13.81 -69.98
C LYS A 6 14.95 13.97 -68.62
N GLU A 7 14.78 14.98 -68.24
CA GLU A 7 14.56 15.18 -67.01
C GLU A 7 13.59 14.28 -66.51
N VAL A 8 14.01 13.34 -65.86
CA VAL A 8 13.11 12.51 -65.14
C VAL A 8 12.31 13.45 -64.25
N PRO A 9 11.06 13.55 -64.48
CA PRO A 9 10.28 14.34 -63.56
C PRO A 9 10.51 13.75 -62.21
N VAL A 10 11.19 14.48 -61.44
CA VAL A 10 11.33 14.06 -60.08
C VAL A 10 9.94 14.08 -59.52
N THR A 11 9.38 12.94 -59.41
CA THR A 11 8.14 12.90 -58.67
C THR A 11 8.48 13.47 -57.34
N PRO A 12 7.85 14.56 -56.95
CA PRO A 12 8.12 15.08 -55.65
C PRO A 12 7.90 13.94 -54.66
N ALA A 13 8.88 13.71 -53.81
CA ALA A 13 8.72 12.71 -52.80
C ALA A 13 7.36 12.95 -52.16
N PRO A 14 6.57 11.91 -51.99
CA PRO A 14 5.30 12.09 -51.34
C PRO A 14 5.55 12.82 -50.04
N ALA A 15 4.80 13.86 -49.82
CA ALA A 15 4.93 14.61 -48.59
C ALA A 15 4.95 13.60 -47.44
N PRO A 16 5.85 13.77 -46.50
CA PRO A 16 5.86 12.88 -45.39
C PRO A 16 4.44 12.85 -44.84
N ALA A 17 3.96 11.67 -44.59
CA ALA A 17 2.64 11.52 -44.02
C ALA A 17 2.57 12.43 -42.79
N PRO A 18 1.49 13.17 -42.63
CA PRO A 18 1.36 14.01 -41.43
C PRO A 18 1.59 13.11 -40.24
N PRO A 19 2.33 13.57 -39.24
CA PRO A 19 2.54 12.76 -38.09
C PRO A 19 1.18 12.27 -37.60
N PRO A 20 1.05 11.01 -37.26
CA PRO A 20 -0.24 10.51 -36.77
C PRO A 20 -0.69 11.48 -35.71
N LYS A 21 -1.91 11.91 -35.79
CA LYS A 21 -2.48 12.73 -34.74
C LYS A 21 -2.19 12.00 -33.47
N ALA A 22 -1.54 12.67 -32.55
CA ALA A 22 -1.33 12.08 -31.24
C ALA A 22 -2.66 11.47 -30.83
N ALA A 23 -2.62 10.21 -30.44
CA ALA A 23 -3.80 9.56 -29.93
C ALA A 23 -4.37 10.47 -28.84
N PRO A 24 -5.68 10.64 -28.75
CA PRO A 24 -6.24 11.43 -27.68
C PRO A 24 -5.69 10.89 -26.37
N PRO A 25 -5.35 11.75 -25.40
CA PRO A 25 -4.85 11.28 -24.13
C PRO A 25 -5.83 10.26 -23.59
N PRO A 26 -5.34 9.17 -22.99
CA PRO A 26 -6.25 8.21 -22.38
C PRO A 26 -7.15 8.97 -21.42
N PRO A 27 -8.40 8.57 -21.27
CA PRO A 27 -9.28 9.20 -20.31
C PRO A 27 -8.60 9.16 -18.96
N PRO A 28 -8.77 10.20 -18.13
CA PRO A 28 -8.20 10.17 -16.80
C PRO A 28 -8.63 8.88 -16.11
N PRO A 29 -7.74 8.26 -15.34
CA PRO A 29 -8.13 7.05 -14.63
C PRO A 29 -9.37 7.37 -13.81
N PRO A 30 -10.31 6.43 -13.70
CA PRO A 30 -11.49 6.65 -12.85
C PRO A 30 -10.99 7.00 -11.45
N PRO A 31 -11.75 7.81 -10.69
CA PRO A 31 -11.35 8.08 -9.31
C PRO A 31 -11.12 6.76 -8.62
N PRO A 32 -10.09 6.69 -7.75
CA PRO A 32 -9.78 5.43 -7.10
C PRO A 32 -11.05 4.91 -6.44
N ALA A 33 -11.43 3.71 -6.83
CA ALA A 33 -12.53 3.02 -6.18
C ALA A 33 -12.12 2.77 -4.73
N ALA A 34 -13.10 2.66 -3.83
CA ALA A 34 -12.82 2.26 -2.47
C ALA A 34 -12.00 0.96 -2.49
N PRO A 35 -11.02 0.80 -1.60
CA PRO A 35 -10.22 -0.42 -1.55
C PRO A 35 -11.13 -1.64 -1.40
N GLU A 36 -10.77 -2.71 -2.10
CA GLU A 36 -11.56 -3.94 -2.07
C GLU A 36 -11.42 -4.64 -0.73
N VAL A 37 -12.46 -5.39 -0.36
CA VAL A 37 -12.43 -6.24 0.84
C VAL A 37 -11.29 -7.24 0.74
N GLY A 38 -10.50 -7.35 1.79
CA GLY A 38 -9.32 -8.20 1.85
C GLY A 38 -8.04 -7.51 1.41
N SER A 39 -8.10 -6.33 0.82
CA SER A 39 -6.90 -5.59 0.46
C SER A 39 -6.29 -4.89 1.67
N LYS A 40 -4.99 -4.63 1.60
CA LYS A 40 -4.29 -3.90 2.66
C LYS A 40 -4.16 -2.44 2.25
N ILE A 41 -4.62 -1.53 3.10
CA ILE A 41 -4.47 -0.10 2.85
C ILE A 41 -3.19 0.46 3.44
N ALA A 42 -2.62 -0.22 4.42
CA ALA A 42 -1.33 0.14 5.00
C ALA A 42 -0.73 -1.07 5.69
N SER A 43 0.57 -1.11 5.76
CA SER A 43 1.32 -2.12 6.49
C SER A 43 2.50 -1.44 7.17
N LEU A 44 2.65 -1.70 8.47
CA LEU A 44 3.76 -1.21 9.24
C LEU A 44 4.65 -2.37 9.61
N GLU A 45 5.93 -2.25 9.29
CA GLU A 45 6.91 -3.26 9.63
C GLU A 45 7.50 -3.00 11.02
N GLY A 46 8.26 -3.96 11.51
CA GLY A 46 8.87 -3.84 12.83
C GLY A 46 9.74 -2.60 13.02
N ALA A 47 10.33 -2.08 11.94
CA ALA A 47 11.13 -0.86 11.99
C ALA A 47 10.29 0.40 12.29
N HIS A 48 8.99 0.33 12.18
CA HIS A 48 8.08 1.44 12.46
C HIS A 48 7.69 1.52 13.95
N PHE A 49 8.15 0.57 14.74
CA PHE A 49 7.96 0.56 16.20
C PHE A 49 9.31 0.61 16.89
N ALA A 50 9.34 1.17 18.09
CA ALA A 50 10.54 1.11 18.91
C ALA A 50 10.83 -0.35 19.28
N PHE A 51 12.09 -0.67 19.50
CA PHE A 51 12.53 -2.04 19.79
C PHE A 51 11.75 -2.64 20.97
N ASN A 52 11.22 -3.85 20.78
CA ASN A 52 10.41 -4.55 21.77
C ASN A 52 9.26 -3.72 22.34
N SER A 53 8.71 -2.82 21.55
CA SER A 53 7.72 -1.86 22.03
C SER A 53 6.55 -1.74 21.06
N ALA A 54 5.46 -1.21 21.57
CA ALA A 54 4.30 -0.82 20.77
C ALA A 54 4.29 0.69 20.49
N VAL A 55 5.38 1.39 20.82
CA VAL A 55 5.50 2.83 20.57
C VAL A 55 5.78 3.06 19.09
N LEU A 56 4.93 3.85 18.45
CA LEU A 56 5.07 4.19 17.03
C LEU A 56 6.20 5.18 16.82
N MET A 57 7.04 4.89 15.84
CA MET A 57 8.07 5.82 15.36
C MET A 57 7.48 6.72 14.27
N ASP A 58 8.17 7.83 13.99
CA ASP A 58 7.68 8.82 13.01
C ASP A 58 7.40 8.21 11.63
N ALA A 59 8.23 7.29 11.17
CA ALA A 59 8.01 6.63 9.89
C ALA A 59 6.71 5.81 9.88
N GLY A 60 6.37 5.19 11.00
CA GLY A 60 5.10 4.48 11.15
C GLY A 60 3.91 5.42 11.16
N LYS A 61 4.07 6.55 11.81
CA LYS A 61 3.01 7.57 11.87
C LYS A 61 2.68 8.12 10.48
N VAL A 62 3.69 8.35 9.64
CA VAL A 62 3.48 8.79 8.26
C VAL A 62 2.65 7.78 7.48
N ARG A 63 2.96 6.49 7.63
CA ARG A 63 2.20 5.42 6.99
C ARG A 63 0.75 5.38 7.47
N LEU A 64 0.54 5.58 8.74
CA LEU A 64 -0.81 5.60 9.31
C LEU A 64 -1.58 6.85 8.91
N ASP A 65 -0.92 7.97 8.74
CA ASP A 65 -1.57 9.18 8.24
C ASP A 65 -2.15 8.95 6.86
N GLU A 66 -1.43 8.24 5.99
CA GLU A 66 -1.93 7.88 4.66
C GLU A 66 -3.12 6.94 4.77
N GLY A 67 -3.05 5.94 5.65
CA GLY A 67 -4.16 5.03 5.90
C GLY A 67 -5.40 5.75 6.43
N ALA A 68 -5.20 6.67 7.37
CA ALA A 68 -6.28 7.47 7.93
C ALA A 68 -6.95 8.31 6.84
N LYS A 69 -6.15 8.90 5.96
CA LYS A 69 -6.66 9.70 4.85
C LYS A 69 -7.57 8.86 3.94
N ILE A 70 -7.13 7.66 3.58
CA ILE A 70 -7.92 6.74 2.77
C ILE A 70 -9.24 6.43 3.46
N MET A 71 -9.21 6.13 4.76
CA MET A 71 -10.41 5.81 5.53
C MET A 71 -11.36 7.00 5.64
N MET A 72 -10.83 8.21 5.74
CA MET A 72 -11.66 9.41 5.80
C MET A 72 -12.28 9.75 4.44
N GLU A 73 -11.58 9.47 3.35
CA GLU A 73 -12.11 9.64 2.00
C GLU A 73 -13.21 8.64 1.67
N HIS A 74 -13.14 7.45 2.28
CA HIS A 74 -14.10 6.37 2.09
C HIS A 74 -14.78 6.06 3.41
N GLY A 75 -15.73 6.87 3.80
CA GLY A 75 -16.33 6.83 5.14
C GLY A 75 -17.04 5.54 5.52
N ALA A 76 -17.38 4.67 4.55
CA ALA A 76 -18.00 3.38 4.82
C ALA A 76 -16.96 2.27 5.04
N LEU A 77 -15.66 2.57 4.90
CA LEU A 77 -14.60 1.59 4.96
C LEU A 77 -14.39 1.10 6.38
N THR A 78 -14.47 -0.21 6.59
CA THR A 78 -14.14 -0.84 7.86
C THR A 78 -12.88 -1.66 7.69
N VAL A 79 -11.93 -1.49 8.59
CA VAL A 79 -10.59 -2.05 8.50
C VAL A 79 -10.26 -2.86 9.74
N GLU A 80 -9.73 -4.06 9.52
CA GLU A 80 -9.16 -4.86 10.59
C GLU A 80 -7.72 -4.40 10.84
N VAL A 81 -7.37 -4.22 12.10
CA VAL A 81 -6.01 -3.94 12.52
C VAL A 81 -5.41 -5.25 13.00
N ALA A 82 -4.50 -5.82 12.22
CA ALA A 82 -3.91 -7.13 12.48
C ALA A 82 -2.43 -6.99 12.86
N GLY A 83 -2.10 -7.32 14.10
CA GLY A 83 -0.73 -7.31 14.59
C GLY A 83 -0.08 -8.68 14.49
N HIS A 84 1.18 -8.70 14.07
CA HIS A 84 1.95 -9.93 13.90
C HIS A 84 3.36 -9.77 14.48
N THR A 85 3.96 -10.89 14.87
CA THR A 85 5.34 -10.94 15.35
C THR A 85 6.13 -12.00 14.60
N ASP A 86 7.45 -12.03 14.85
CA ASP A 86 8.29 -13.13 14.41
C ASP A 86 8.17 -14.31 15.41
N ALA A 87 8.90 -15.37 15.17
CA ALA A 87 8.86 -16.59 16.00
C ALA A 87 9.77 -16.53 17.22
N VAL A 88 10.47 -15.43 17.45
CA VAL A 88 11.39 -15.31 18.59
C VAL A 88 10.61 -14.99 19.86
N GLY A 89 10.89 -15.72 20.92
CA GLY A 89 10.22 -15.53 22.20
C GLY A 89 9.04 -16.45 22.42
N SER A 90 8.39 -16.32 23.57
CA SER A 90 7.25 -17.15 23.90
C SER A 90 6.01 -16.74 23.13
N ASP A 91 5.08 -17.69 22.95
CA ASP A 91 3.81 -17.42 22.29
C ASP A 91 3.03 -16.36 23.05
N ALA A 92 2.98 -16.45 24.37
CA ALA A 92 2.24 -15.51 25.20
C ALA A 92 2.81 -14.08 25.07
N TYR A 93 4.14 -13.94 25.08
CA TYR A 93 4.78 -12.65 24.93
C TYR A 93 4.48 -12.02 23.56
N ASN A 94 4.62 -12.82 22.51
CA ASN A 94 4.39 -12.36 21.15
C ASN A 94 2.92 -12.02 20.91
N GLN A 95 2.02 -12.80 21.49
CA GLN A 95 0.58 -12.54 21.42
C GLN A 95 0.25 -11.17 22.01
N LYS A 96 0.74 -10.91 23.22
CA LYS A 96 0.51 -9.63 23.89
C LYS A 96 1.17 -8.46 23.16
N LEU A 97 2.37 -8.67 22.63
CA LEU A 97 3.08 -7.63 21.88
C LEU A 97 2.32 -7.26 20.60
N SER A 98 1.85 -8.26 19.86
CA SER A 98 1.08 -8.04 18.65
C SER A 98 -0.24 -7.30 18.94
N GLU A 99 -0.92 -7.65 20.02
CA GLU A 99 -2.13 -6.97 20.44
C GLU A 99 -1.86 -5.52 20.80
N ARG A 100 -0.80 -5.26 21.54
CA ARG A 100 -0.42 -3.89 21.92
C ARG A 100 -0.04 -3.05 20.69
N ARG A 101 0.67 -3.63 19.74
CA ARG A 101 1.02 -2.93 18.50
C ARG A 101 -0.21 -2.61 17.67
N ALA A 102 -1.11 -3.58 17.52
CA ALA A 102 -2.36 -3.36 16.81
C ALA A 102 -3.20 -2.27 17.49
N LYS A 103 -3.28 -2.30 18.81
CA LYS A 103 -4.01 -1.30 19.59
C LYS A 103 -3.38 0.08 19.44
N SER A 104 -2.05 0.18 19.43
CA SER A 104 -1.35 1.46 19.24
C SER A 104 -1.67 2.06 17.89
N VAL A 105 -1.72 1.23 16.86
CA VAL A 105 -2.09 1.65 15.50
C VAL A 105 -3.53 2.17 15.49
N ALA A 106 -4.46 1.42 16.07
CA ALA A 106 -5.86 1.82 16.14
C ALA A 106 -6.03 3.15 16.90
N THR A 107 -5.36 3.28 18.04
CA THR A 107 -5.42 4.50 18.85
C THR A 107 -4.89 5.70 18.07
N TYR A 108 -3.80 5.52 17.35
CA TYR A 108 -3.25 6.59 16.53
C TYR A 108 -4.22 7.03 15.43
N LEU A 109 -4.83 6.07 14.75
CA LEU A 109 -5.80 6.36 13.70
C LEU A 109 -7.03 7.09 14.27
N GLU A 110 -7.49 6.69 15.45
CA GLU A 110 -8.57 7.38 16.13
C GLU A 110 -8.20 8.83 16.43
N SER A 111 -6.96 9.07 16.82
CA SER A 111 -6.47 10.43 17.10
C SER A 111 -6.43 11.30 15.85
N LYS A 112 -6.42 10.68 14.67
CA LYS A 112 -6.43 11.39 13.39
C LYS A 112 -7.85 11.61 12.85
N GLY A 113 -8.87 11.18 13.57
CA GLY A 113 -10.24 11.40 13.19
C GLY A 113 -10.96 10.18 12.64
N VAL A 114 -10.32 9.01 12.63
CA VAL A 114 -10.96 7.78 12.20
C VAL A 114 -11.88 7.27 13.32
N ASP A 115 -13.13 6.95 12.97
CA ASP A 115 -14.08 6.44 13.93
C ASP A 115 -13.67 5.04 14.38
N PRO A 116 -13.65 4.77 15.72
CA PRO A 116 -13.33 3.43 16.21
C PRO A 116 -14.22 2.33 15.66
N ALA A 117 -15.46 2.64 15.30
CA ALA A 117 -16.38 1.68 14.71
C ALA A 117 -15.87 1.16 13.35
N HIS A 118 -15.04 1.92 12.67
CA HIS A 118 -14.43 1.54 11.39
C HIS A 118 -13.07 0.85 11.55
N LEU A 119 -12.59 0.70 12.78
CA LEU A 119 -11.34 0.04 13.13
C LEU A 119 -11.63 -1.24 13.93
N ALA A 120 -12.41 -2.11 13.40
CA ALA A 120 -12.79 -3.34 14.06
C ALA A 120 -12.75 -4.52 13.09
N PRO A 121 -12.20 -5.66 13.49
CA PRO A 121 -11.59 -5.92 14.80
C PRO A 121 -10.13 -5.46 14.90
N VAL A 122 -9.66 -5.28 16.13
CA VAL A 122 -8.24 -5.04 16.43
C VAL A 122 -7.73 -6.34 17.04
N ILE A 123 -6.91 -7.06 16.29
CA ILE A 123 -6.49 -8.42 16.65
C ILE A 123 -4.98 -8.54 16.63
N GLY A 124 -4.42 -9.18 17.65
CA GLY A 124 -3.05 -9.62 17.65
C GLY A 124 -3.01 -11.10 17.29
N TYR A 125 -2.29 -11.46 16.25
CA TYR A 125 -2.14 -12.85 15.83
C TYR A 125 -0.85 -13.48 16.36
N GLY A 126 -0.01 -12.71 17.06
CA GLY A 126 1.26 -13.21 17.54
C GLY A 126 2.13 -13.71 16.39
N LYS A 127 2.70 -14.88 16.56
CA LYS A 127 3.55 -15.50 15.53
C LYS A 127 2.82 -16.52 14.67
N SER A 128 1.49 -16.59 14.76
CA SER A 128 0.71 -17.64 14.09
C SER A 128 0.57 -17.47 12.58
N LYS A 129 0.80 -16.28 12.03
CA LYS A 129 0.63 -15.99 10.60
C LYS A 129 1.88 -15.36 9.97
N PRO A 130 2.96 -16.13 9.82
CA PRO A 130 4.17 -15.61 9.18
C PRO A 130 3.94 -15.41 7.69
N ILE A 131 4.57 -14.37 7.12
CA ILE A 131 4.59 -14.14 5.68
C ILE A 131 5.97 -14.42 5.08
N ALA A 132 6.95 -14.63 5.93
CA ALA A 132 8.34 -14.89 5.52
C ALA A 132 8.97 -15.90 6.46
N THR A 133 10.17 -16.36 6.10
CA THR A 133 10.90 -17.29 6.97
C THR A 133 11.33 -16.62 8.27
N ASN A 134 11.28 -17.35 9.36
CA ASN A 134 11.82 -16.89 10.64
C ASN A 134 13.32 -17.26 10.80
N ASP A 135 13.90 -17.91 9.81
CA ASP A 135 15.28 -18.35 9.86
C ASP A 135 16.28 -17.22 9.59
N THR A 136 15.85 -16.18 8.90
CA THR A 136 16.69 -15.03 8.58
C THR A 136 16.21 -13.78 9.30
N ALA A 137 17.13 -12.83 9.53
CA ALA A 137 16.78 -11.55 10.15
C ALA A 137 15.80 -10.76 9.26
N GLU A 138 15.99 -10.82 7.95
CA GLU A 138 15.11 -10.13 7.01
C GLU A 138 13.70 -10.72 7.05
N GLY A 139 13.58 -12.04 7.08
CA GLY A 139 12.28 -12.72 7.16
C GLY A 139 11.56 -12.40 8.46
N ARG A 140 12.29 -12.41 9.58
CA ARG A 140 11.72 -12.03 10.88
C ARG A 140 11.24 -10.59 10.88
N ALA A 141 12.00 -9.68 10.27
CA ALA A 141 11.58 -8.28 10.17
C ALA A 141 10.26 -8.14 9.39
N GLN A 142 10.08 -8.92 8.33
CA GLN A 142 8.84 -8.92 7.57
C GLN A 142 7.66 -9.48 8.37
N ASN A 143 7.92 -10.44 9.26
CA ASN A 143 6.87 -11.01 10.10
C ASN A 143 6.44 -10.05 11.23
N ARG A 144 7.34 -9.17 11.67
CA ARG A 144 7.02 -8.15 12.67
C ARG A 144 6.30 -6.99 12.00
N ARG A 145 4.99 -7.10 11.86
CA ARG A 145 4.20 -6.12 11.13
C ARG A 145 2.83 -5.90 11.75
N VAL A 146 2.21 -4.79 11.40
CA VAL A 146 0.79 -4.53 11.64
C VAL A 146 0.18 -4.19 10.29
N GLU A 147 -0.92 -4.83 9.96
CA GLU A 147 -1.60 -4.65 8.69
C GLU A 147 -2.97 -4.03 8.89
N LEU A 148 -3.35 -3.14 7.99
CA LEU A 148 -4.70 -2.59 7.91
C LEU A 148 -5.40 -3.25 6.74
N ILE A 149 -6.33 -4.15 7.03
CA ILE A 149 -7.00 -4.98 6.04
C ILE A 149 -8.46 -4.56 5.92
N VAL A 150 -8.89 -4.28 4.70
CA VAL A 150 -10.28 -3.89 4.47
C VAL A 150 -11.21 -5.07 4.73
N ARG A 151 -12.21 -4.87 5.59
CA ARG A 151 -13.21 -5.88 5.90
C ARG A 151 -14.57 -5.55 5.32
N ASP A 152 -14.85 -4.28 5.13
CA ASP A 152 -16.11 -3.81 4.56
C ASP A 152 -15.85 -2.48 3.85
N ASN A 153 -16.56 -2.24 2.77
CA ASN A 153 -16.39 -1.02 1.99
C ASN A 153 -17.72 -0.46 1.49
#